data_43e635b3c3edf4b7413f1d7256bb9dd4
#
_entry.id   43e635b3c3edf4b7413f1d7256bb9dd4
#
_cell.length_a   1.000
_cell.length_b   1.000
_cell.length_c   1.000
_cell.angle_alpha   90.00
_cell.angle_beta   90.00
_cell.angle_gamma   90.00
#
_symmetry.space_group_name_H-M   'P 1'
#
loop_
_entity.id
_entity.type
_entity.pdbx_description
1 polymer ?
#
loop_
_entity_poly.entity_id
_entity_poly.type
_entity_poly.pdbx_seq_one_letter_code
_entity_poly.pdbx_strand_id
1 'polypeptide(L)'
;MNGTAGSETRLIWPGLRGFYDSFADIAYTLLRVVIGYNLLMHGWVKVSSQAGAAGVAGYMSRQGLEPGIAFAYAAIFLETVGAVCLIIGLFTRFFAAALAIEMAIAFVVAHLAKGFSVGQGGYEYVLLIGIVLLFIAIRGGGPYSADRVIGKEL
;
A
#
# COMPACT_ATOMS: atom_id res chain seq x y z
N MET A 1 -32.89 -10.93 18.93
CA MET A 1 -31.99 -10.20 18.00
C MET A 1 -31.35 -11.25 17.12
N ASN A 2 -31.84 -11.38 15.89
CA ASN A 2 -31.49 -12.48 15.00
C ASN A 2 -30.11 -12.22 14.38
N GLY A 3 -29.13 -13.02 14.81
CA GLY A 3 -27.86 -13.12 14.09
C GLY A 3 -28.13 -13.69 12.69
N THR A 4 -27.83 -12.92 11.64
CA THR A 4 -27.76 -13.43 10.29
C THR A 4 -26.66 -14.51 10.26
N ALA A 5 -27.07 -15.76 10.27
CA ALA A 5 -26.19 -16.89 9.95
C ALA A 5 -25.76 -16.69 8.48
N GLY A 6 -24.61 -16.04 8.29
CA GLY A 6 -23.95 -16.01 7.00
C GLY A 6 -23.72 -17.46 6.58
N SER A 7 -24.26 -17.85 5.43
CA SER A 7 -24.07 -19.17 4.84
C SER A 7 -22.56 -19.39 4.69
N GLU A 8 -21.96 -20.17 5.60
CA GLU A 8 -20.56 -20.57 5.45
C GLU A 8 -20.44 -21.32 4.12
N THR A 9 -19.68 -20.74 3.21
CA THR A 9 -19.42 -21.39 1.92
C THR A 9 -18.66 -22.69 2.18
N ARG A 10 -19.23 -23.84 1.79
CA ARG A 10 -18.59 -25.13 1.98
C ARG A 10 -17.51 -25.34 0.91
N LEU A 11 -16.32 -25.74 1.35
CA LEU A 11 -15.26 -26.13 0.41
C LEU A 11 -15.70 -27.38 -0.38
N ILE A 12 -15.48 -27.37 -1.68
CA ILE A 12 -15.68 -28.56 -2.53
C ILE A 12 -14.82 -29.73 -2.01
N TRP A 13 -13.61 -29.42 -1.53
CA TRP A 13 -12.68 -30.38 -0.92
C TRP A 13 -12.41 -30.00 0.54
N PRO A 14 -13.20 -30.55 1.50
CA PRO A 14 -13.12 -30.18 2.92
C PRO A 14 -11.74 -30.43 3.55
N GLY A 15 -10.96 -31.39 3.04
CA GLY A 15 -9.62 -31.70 3.52
C GLY A 15 -8.60 -30.56 3.35
N LEU A 16 -8.89 -29.58 2.49
CA LEU A 16 -8.04 -28.38 2.31
C LEU A 16 -8.30 -27.28 3.34
N ARG A 17 -9.32 -27.40 4.18
CA ARG A 17 -9.65 -26.37 5.18
C ARG A 17 -8.45 -26.05 6.07
N GLY A 18 -7.81 -27.06 6.65
CA GLY A 18 -6.65 -26.86 7.52
C GLY A 18 -5.48 -26.15 6.84
N PHE A 19 -5.28 -26.40 5.56
CA PHE A 19 -4.29 -25.68 4.76
C PHE A 19 -4.65 -24.19 4.65
N TYR A 20 -5.85 -23.86 4.22
CA TYR A 20 -6.26 -22.46 4.08
C TYR A 20 -6.23 -21.70 5.40
N ASP A 21 -6.74 -22.30 6.47
CA ASP A 21 -6.75 -21.69 7.80
C ASP A 21 -5.32 -21.45 8.32
N SER A 22 -4.38 -22.37 8.06
CA SER A 22 -2.99 -22.24 8.51
C SER A 22 -2.19 -21.21 7.72
N PHE A 23 -2.47 -21.06 6.43
CA PHE A 23 -1.66 -20.19 5.55
C PHE A 23 -2.27 -18.82 5.27
N ALA A 24 -3.54 -18.58 5.60
CA ALA A 24 -4.20 -17.30 5.34
C ALA A 24 -3.46 -16.10 5.94
N ASP A 25 -3.01 -16.20 7.17
CA ASP A 25 -2.31 -15.12 7.87
C ASP A 25 -0.88 -14.92 7.35
N ILE A 26 -0.22 -16.00 6.96
CA ILE A 26 1.11 -15.95 6.31
C ILE A 26 0.99 -15.28 4.95
N ALA A 27 0.02 -15.69 4.14
CA ALA A 27 -0.22 -15.11 2.81
C ALA A 27 -0.53 -13.61 2.89
N TYR A 28 -1.36 -13.21 3.86
CA TYR A 28 -1.63 -11.79 4.12
C TYR A 28 -0.37 -11.02 4.53
N THR A 29 0.42 -11.58 5.43
CA THR A 29 1.67 -10.95 5.87
C THR A 29 2.64 -10.78 4.72
N LEU A 30 2.79 -11.79 3.86
CA LEU A 30 3.62 -11.71 2.66
C LEU A 30 3.12 -10.61 1.71
N LEU A 31 1.81 -10.51 1.48
CA LEU A 31 1.21 -9.45 0.67
C LEU A 31 1.61 -8.06 1.21
N ARG A 32 1.43 -7.82 2.52
CA ARG A 32 1.78 -6.57 3.18
C ARG A 32 3.28 -6.24 3.06
N VAL A 33 4.13 -7.23 3.31
CA VAL A 33 5.59 -7.08 3.22
C VAL A 33 6.03 -6.77 1.78
N VAL A 34 5.51 -7.49 0.80
CA VAL A 34 5.87 -7.28 -0.62
C VAL A 34 5.43 -5.89 -1.11
N ILE A 35 4.23 -5.45 -0.75
CA ILE A 35 3.76 -4.10 -1.11
C ILE A 35 4.62 -3.04 -0.41
N GLY A 36 4.93 -3.20 0.88
CA GLY A 36 5.81 -2.29 1.59
C GLY A 36 7.22 -2.25 0.99
N TYR A 37 7.80 -3.39 0.65
CA TYR A 37 9.10 -3.45 -0.02
C TYR A 37 9.09 -2.75 -1.39
N ASN A 38 8.05 -2.97 -2.16
CA ASN A 38 7.89 -2.33 -3.46
C ASN A 38 7.87 -0.79 -3.34
N LEU A 39 7.06 -0.26 -2.43
CA LEU A 39 7.01 1.19 -2.16
C LEU A 39 8.33 1.73 -1.63
N LEU A 40 9.03 0.98 -0.75
CA LEU A 40 10.35 1.35 -0.25
C LEU A 40 11.36 1.52 -1.39
N MET A 41 11.33 0.63 -2.39
CA MET A 41 12.20 0.75 -3.56
C MET A 41 11.89 2.00 -4.40
N HIS A 42 10.60 2.38 -4.53
CA HIS A 42 10.21 3.64 -5.18
C HIS A 42 10.70 4.85 -4.39
N GLY A 43 10.52 4.86 -3.08
CA GLY A 43 11.04 5.92 -2.20
C GLY A 43 12.55 6.02 -2.24
N TRP A 44 13.25 4.88 -2.20
CA TRP A 44 14.72 4.82 -2.27
C TRP A 44 15.26 5.45 -3.55
N VAL A 45 14.69 5.16 -4.70
CA VAL A 45 15.08 5.78 -5.98
C VAL A 45 14.93 7.29 -5.93
N LYS A 46 13.86 7.82 -5.32
CA LYS A 46 13.64 9.26 -5.16
C LYS A 46 14.71 9.92 -4.28
N VAL A 47 15.11 9.24 -3.21
CA VAL A 47 16.14 9.75 -2.28
C VAL A 47 17.54 9.66 -2.87
N SER A 48 17.88 8.54 -3.53
CA SER A 48 19.23 8.26 -4.02
C SER A 48 19.55 8.90 -5.36
N SER A 49 18.55 9.43 -6.08
CA SER A 49 18.77 10.10 -7.35
C SER A 49 19.57 11.40 -7.17
N GLN A 50 20.37 11.78 -8.16
CA GLN A 50 21.14 13.03 -8.13
C GLN A 50 20.27 14.28 -7.95
N ALA A 51 19.07 14.29 -8.51
CA ALA A 51 18.13 15.39 -8.37
C ALA A 51 17.38 15.38 -7.01
N GLY A 52 17.36 14.24 -6.31
CA GLY A 52 16.77 14.10 -4.99
C GLY A 52 15.35 14.66 -4.89
N ALA A 53 15.03 15.22 -3.74
CA ALA A 53 13.72 15.83 -3.49
C ALA A 53 13.41 17.00 -4.45
N ALA A 54 14.41 17.74 -4.91
CA ALA A 54 14.20 18.86 -5.85
C ALA A 54 13.71 18.37 -7.22
N GLY A 55 14.23 17.23 -7.71
CA GLY A 55 13.76 16.61 -8.95
C GLY A 55 12.32 16.11 -8.83
N VAL A 56 11.99 15.48 -7.71
CA VAL A 56 10.61 15.05 -7.41
C VAL A 56 9.68 16.27 -7.31
N ALA A 57 10.10 17.36 -6.64
CA ALA A 57 9.33 18.60 -6.52
C ALA A 57 9.03 19.21 -7.89
N GLY A 58 10.04 19.30 -8.76
CA GLY A 58 9.84 19.78 -10.11
C GLY A 58 8.88 18.90 -10.94
N TYR A 59 8.89 17.61 -10.72
CA TYR A 59 7.89 16.71 -11.32
C TYR A 59 6.49 16.98 -10.79
N MET A 60 6.32 17.09 -9.45
CA MET A 60 5.03 17.37 -8.81
C MET A 60 4.42 18.69 -9.29
N SER A 61 5.23 19.77 -9.37
CA SER A 61 4.79 21.07 -9.91
C SER A 61 4.31 20.97 -11.36
N ARG A 62 5.00 20.22 -12.21
CA ARG A 62 4.55 20.01 -13.60
C ARG A 62 3.22 19.25 -13.68
N GLN A 63 2.87 18.49 -12.66
CA GLN A 63 1.57 17.81 -12.54
C GLN A 63 0.49 18.68 -11.90
N GLY A 64 0.79 19.94 -11.56
CA GLY A 64 -0.15 20.87 -10.92
C GLY A 64 -0.26 20.73 -9.40
N LEU A 65 0.63 19.96 -8.78
CA LEU A 65 0.69 19.79 -7.32
C LEU A 65 1.60 20.86 -6.70
N GLU A 66 0.99 21.92 -6.16
CA GLU A 66 1.72 23.05 -5.56
C GLU A 66 1.44 23.21 -4.05
N PRO A 67 2.45 23.52 -3.24
CA PRO A 67 3.87 23.63 -3.59
C PRO A 67 4.51 22.26 -3.79
N GLY A 68 5.17 22.04 -4.95
CA GLY A 68 5.73 20.74 -5.35
C GLY A 68 6.70 20.14 -4.34
N ILE A 69 7.44 21.00 -3.60
CA ILE A 69 8.39 20.54 -2.57
C ILE A 69 7.70 19.86 -1.39
N ALA A 70 6.52 20.32 -0.99
CA ALA A 70 5.75 19.70 0.10
C ALA A 70 5.26 18.30 -0.31
N PHE A 71 4.74 18.16 -1.52
CA PHE A 71 4.31 16.88 -2.07
C PHE A 71 5.49 15.93 -2.27
N ALA A 72 6.65 16.44 -2.68
CA ALA A 72 7.87 15.64 -2.81
C ALA A 72 8.31 15.03 -1.48
N TYR A 73 8.39 15.83 -0.41
CA TYR A 73 8.74 15.32 0.91
C TYR A 73 7.68 14.37 1.47
N ALA A 74 6.39 14.66 1.27
CA ALA A 74 5.33 13.76 1.69
C ALA A 74 5.44 12.40 1.01
N ALA A 75 5.62 12.36 -0.32
CA ALA A 75 5.80 11.12 -1.08
C ALA A 75 7.06 10.36 -0.64
N ILE A 76 8.20 11.04 -0.51
CA ILE A 76 9.44 10.41 -0.04
C ILE A 76 9.26 9.83 1.37
N PHE A 77 8.63 10.56 2.28
CA PHE A 77 8.38 10.09 3.65
C PHE A 77 7.46 8.86 3.66
N LEU A 78 6.36 8.90 2.94
CA LEU A 78 5.41 7.79 2.89
C LEU A 78 6.02 6.55 2.24
N GLU A 79 6.72 6.72 1.12
CA GLU A 79 7.34 5.60 0.41
C GLU A 79 8.64 5.08 1.05
N THR A 80 9.21 5.78 2.05
CA THR A 80 10.36 5.29 2.82
C THR A 80 9.93 4.87 4.22
N VAL A 81 9.65 5.83 5.10
CA VAL A 81 9.28 5.56 6.50
C VAL A 81 7.95 4.79 6.58
N GLY A 82 6.93 5.25 5.85
CA GLY A 82 5.62 4.58 5.80
C GLY A 82 5.73 3.16 5.25
N ALA A 83 6.54 2.96 4.22
CA ALA A 83 6.78 1.64 3.65
C ALA A 83 7.50 0.69 4.63
N VAL A 84 8.50 1.16 5.37
CA VAL A 84 9.15 0.37 6.44
C VAL A 84 8.14 0.03 7.54
N CYS A 85 7.34 0.99 7.98
CA CYS A 85 6.27 0.75 8.94
C CYS A 85 5.29 -0.31 8.42
N LEU A 86 4.93 -0.26 7.15
CA LEU A 86 4.07 -1.26 6.53
C LEU A 86 4.71 -2.66 6.51
N ILE A 87 6.02 -2.77 6.22
CA ILE A 87 6.75 -4.04 6.24
C ILE A 87 6.72 -4.68 7.63
N ILE A 88 7.04 -3.93 8.68
CA ILE A 88 7.04 -4.45 10.06
C ILE A 88 5.65 -4.53 10.69
N GLY A 89 4.65 -3.90 10.07
CA GLY A 89 3.29 -3.86 10.58
C GLY A 89 3.13 -2.93 11.77
N LEU A 90 3.70 -1.73 11.70
CA LEU A 90 3.60 -0.68 12.73
C LEU A 90 2.73 0.46 12.21
N PHE A 91 1.72 0.86 12.98
CA PHE A 91 0.72 1.86 12.56
C PHE A 91 0.16 1.53 11.17
N THR A 92 -0.11 0.25 10.96
CA THR A 92 -0.39 -0.33 9.64
C THR A 92 -1.55 0.36 8.96
N ARG A 93 -2.67 0.59 9.66
CA ARG A 93 -3.86 1.22 9.09
C ARG A 93 -3.58 2.63 8.62
N PHE A 94 -2.86 3.41 9.45
CA PHE A 94 -2.52 4.79 9.14
C PHE A 94 -1.64 4.89 7.88
N PHE A 95 -0.52 4.16 7.85
CA PHE A 95 0.39 4.23 6.70
C PHE A 95 -0.20 3.62 5.44
N ALA A 96 -0.95 2.52 5.56
CA ALA A 96 -1.64 1.95 4.40
C ALA A 96 -2.69 2.90 3.83
N ALA A 97 -3.47 3.60 4.67
CA ALA A 97 -4.44 4.59 4.21
C ALA A 97 -3.76 5.80 3.55
N ALA A 98 -2.70 6.33 4.16
CA ALA A 98 -1.95 7.46 3.60
C ALA A 98 -1.33 7.11 2.23
N LEU A 99 -0.71 5.93 2.11
CA LEU A 99 -0.16 5.42 0.86
C LEU A 99 -1.25 5.12 -0.18
N ALA A 100 -2.44 4.64 0.24
CA ALA A 100 -3.57 4.45 -0.68
C ALA A 100 -4.06 5.79 -1.26
N ILE A 101 -4.11 6.84 -0.43
CA ILE A 101 -4.45 8.21 -0.89
C ILE A 101 -3.37 8.72 -1.86
N GLU A 102 -2.09 8.51 -1.56
CA GLU A 102 -0.99 8.86 -2.46
C GLU A 102 -1.14 8.17 -3.82
N MET A 103 -1.45 6.86 -3.83
CA MET A 103 -1.70 6.12 -5.07
C MET A 103 -2.93 6.64 -5.82
N ALA A 104 -3.99 7.03 -5.13
CA ALA A 104 -5.17 7.65 -5.75
C ALA A 104 -4.83 9.00 -6.43
N ILE A 105 -4.02 9.83 -5.77
CA ILE A 105 -3.53 11.08 -6.36
C ILE A 105 -2.65 10.78 -7.59
N ALA A 106 -1.69 9.86 -7.47
CA ALA A 106 -0.84 9.46 -8.57
C ALA A 106 -1.64 8.88 -9.76
N PHE A 107 -2.67 8.09 -9.48
CA PHE A 107 -3.58 7.57 -10.49
C PHE A 107 -4.20 8.71 -11.33
N VAL A 108 -4.82 9.68 -10.67
CA VAL A 108 -5.53 10.78 -11.35
C VAL A 108 -4.55 11.73 -12.05
N VAL A 109 -3.50 12.14 -11.35
CA VAL A 109 -2.65 13.25 -11.77
C VAL A 109 -1.56 12.82 -12.76
N ALA A 110 -0.99 11.63 -12.57
CA ALA A 110 0.20 11.21 -13.31
C ALA A 110 -0.05 10.11 -14.36
N HIS A 111 -1.07 9.28 -14.17
CA HIS A 111 -1.20 8.03 -14.92
C HIS A 111 -2.50 7.90 -15.73
N LEU A 112 -3.62 8.51 -15.30
CA LEU A 112 -4.93 8.32 -15.91
C LEU A 112 -4.94 8.67 -17.40
N ALA A 113 -4.35 9.81 -17.75
CA ALA A 113 -4.30 10.28 -19.14
C ALA A 113 -3.43 9.42 -20.09
N LYS A 114 -2.58 8.54 -19.52
CA LYS A 114 -1.68 7.65 -20.30
C LYS A 114 -2.30 6.29 -20.64
N GLY A 115 -3.56 6.07 -20.23
CA GLY A 115 -4.26 4.81 -20.48
C GLY A 115 -3.87 3.70 -19.49
N PHE A 116 -4.23 2.46 -19.80
CA PHE A 116 -4.12 1.33 -18.88
C PHE A 116 -2.68 0.83 -18.71
N SER A 117 -1.96 0.56 -19.79
CA SER A 117 -0.71 -0.21 -19.78
C SER A 117 0.43 0.42 -18.98
N VAL A 118 0.99 -0.31 -18.02
CA VAL A 118 2.16 0.11 -17.22
C VAL A 118 3.39 0.36 -18.10
N GLY A 119 3.58 -0.38 -19.19
CA GLY A 119 4.69 -0.20 -20.12
C GLY A 119 4.69 1.17 -20.83
N GLN A 120 3.54 1.84 -20.88
CA GLN A 120 3.36 3.19 -21.39
C GLN A 120 3.25 4.24 -20.28
N GLY A 121 3.50 3.86 -19.04
CA GLY A 121 3.35 4.72 -17.87
C GLY A 121 1.90 4.89 -17.43
N GLY A 122 1.00 4.00 -17.86
CA GLY A 122 -0.43 4.01 -17.53
C GLY A 122 -0.73 3.58 -16.09
N TYR A 123 -2.03 3.51 -15.77
CA TYR A 123 -2.50 3.39 -14.39
C TYR A 123 -2.62 1.96 -13.85
N GLU A 124 -2.39 0.93 -14.63
CA GLU A 124 -2.53 -0.49 -14.26
C GLU A 124 -1.90 -0.80 -12.88
N TYR A 125 -0.66 -0.41 -12.72
CA TYR A 125 0.13 -0.73 -11.54
C TYR A 125 -0.25 0.11 -10.31
N VAL A 126 -0.41 1.41 -10.48
CA VAL A 126 -0.78 2.32 -9.39
C VAL A 126 -2.18 2.02 -8.85
N LEU A 127 -3.10 1.63 -9.75
CA LEU A 127 -4.45 1.19 -9.36
C LEU A 127 -4.39 -0.08 -8.52
N LEU A 128 -3.65 -1.10 -8.97
CA LEU A 128 -3.49 -2.36 -8.25
C LEU A 128 -2.93 -2.13 -6.85
N ILE A 129 -1.83 -1.38 -6.73
CA ILE A 129 -1.21 -1.08 -5.44
C ILE A 129 -2.17 -0.29 -4.55
N GLY A 130 -2.86 0.71 -5.09
CA GLY A 130 -3.82 1.52 -4.34
C GLY A 130 -4.95 0.69 -3.72
N ILE A 131 -5.52 -0.26 -4.48
CA ILE A 131 -6.57 -1.17 -3.97
C ILE A 131 -6.02 -2.13 -2.91
N VAL A 132 -4.80 -2.67 -3.09
CA VAL A 132 -4.18 -3.53 -2.08
C VAL A 132 -3.89 -2.76 -0.80
N LEU A 133 -3.41 -1.52 -0.89
CA LEU A 133 -3.20 -0.65 0.27
C LEU A 133 -4.50 -0.33 1.00
N LEU A 134 -5.57 -0.04 0.28
CA LEU A 134 -6.91 0.15 0.86
C LEU A 134 -7.37 -1.11 1.62
N PHE A 135 -7.17 -2.29 1.03
CA PHE A 135 -7.46 -3.56 1.69
C PHE A 135 -6.65 -3.73 2.99
N ILE A 136 -5.34 -3.41 2.97
CA ILE A 136 -4.48 -3.47 4.15
C ILE A 136 -4.94 -2.47 5.22
N ALA A 137 -5.31 -1.24 4.83
CA ALA A 137 -5.82 -0.22 5.75
C ALA A 137 -7.08 -0.68 6.49
N ILE A 138 -7.97 -1.38 5.80
CA ILE A 138 -9.19 -1.93 6.39
C ILE A 138 -8.88 -3.14 7.28
N ARG A 139 -8.00 -4.05 6.85
CA ARG A 139 -7.67 -5.27 7.58
C ARG A 139 -6.76 -5.03 8.79
N GLY A 140 -5.84 -4.06 8.72
CA GLY A 140 -4.82 -3.78 9.75
C GLY A 140 -3.57 -4.65 9.61
N GLY A 141 -2.72 -4.64 10.65
CA GLY A 141 -1.41 -5.31 10.64
C GLY A 141 -1.44 -6.83 10.58
N GLY A 142 -2.51 -7.44 11.06
CA GLY A 142 -2.63 -8.90 11.16
C GLY A 142 -1.81 -9.50 12.30
N PRO A 143 -1.80 -10.84 12.44
CA PRO A 143 -1.19 -11.50 13.60
C PRO A 143 0.34 -11.38 13.66
N TYR A 144 1.00 -11.25 12.50
CA TYR A 144 2.46 -11.10 12.40
C TYR A 144 2.84 -9.63 12.17
N SER A 145 2.49 -8.74 13.12
CA SER A 145 2.72 -7.30 13.06
C SER A 145 3.21 -6.74 14.39
N ALA A 146 3.93 -5.62 14.34
CA ALA A 146 4.32 -4.86 15.53
C ALA A 146 3.09 -4.31 16.26
N ASP A 147 2.04 -3.90 15.54
CA ASP A 147 0.76 -3.47 16.11
C ASP A 147 0.17 -4.53 17.02
N ARG A 148 0.25 -5.81 16.64
CA ARG A 148 -0.22 -6.94 17.44
C ARG A 148 0.59 -7.10 18.74
N VAL A 149 1.91 -6.91 18.66
CA VAL A 149 2.79 -7.00 19.85
C VAL A 149 2.53 -5.86 20.81
N ILE A 150 2.30 -4.65 20.31
CA ILE A 150 1.97 -3.46 21.12
C ILE A 150 0.55 -3.54 21.67
N GLY A 151 -0.34 -4.31 21.03
CA GLY A 151 -1.75 -4.44 21.40
C GLY A 151 -2.58 -3.22 21.01
N LYS A 152 -2.11 -2.39 20.06
CA LYS A 152 -2.80 -1.18 19.57
C LYS A 152 -2.58 -1.04 18.06
N GLU A 153 -3.62 -0.65 17.35
CA GLU A 153 -3.59 -0.23 15.94
C GLU A 153 -4.06 1.23 15.83
N LEU A 154 -3.44 1.98 14.91
CA LEU A 154 -3.88 3.32 14.50
C LEU A 154 -4.44 3.24 13.09
#